data_dd52fd37dd3fb0c47a2c16c14f9da3f9
#
_entry.id   dd52fd37dd3fb0c47a2c16c14f9da3f9
#
_cell.length_a   1.000
_cell.length_b   1.000
_cell.length_c   1.000
_cell.angle_alpha   90.00
_cell.angle_beta   90.00
_cell.angle_gamma   90.00
#
_symmetry.space_group_name_H-M   'P 1'
#
loop_
_entity.id
_entity.type
_entity.pdbx_description
1 polymer ?
#
loop_
_entity_poly.entity_id
_entity_poly.type
_entity_poly.pdbx_seq_one_letter_code
_entity_poly.pdbx_strand_id
1 'polypeptide(L)'
;NIRFLLDFDKKFPNVKTILMNDNYRSSPEILAAANFLIAKNKNRFNKNLIAHRPSGPKVTCFMEKTAGEEADRVAKEIIELHKKGVPYKDITLLYRAHYVTRNLEEKLLKNKIPYTIYSGTQFFGRMEIKDALCYLRMIVSQDDMAFRRIINKPKRNIGQRRMEFLTNYASENG
;
A
#
# COMPACT_ATOMS: atom_id res chain seq x y z
N ASN A 1 -3.86 3.10 21.74
CA ASN A 1 -3.12 3.98 22.65
C ASN A 1 -2.10 3.14 23.42
N ILE A 2 -0.81 3.46 23.32
CA ILE A 2 0.28 2.70 23.95
C ILE A 2 0.15 2.64 25.49
N ARG A 3 -0.57 3.59 26.10
CA ARG A 3 -0.82 3.60 27.56
C ARG A 3 -1.47 2.32 28.07
N PHE A 4 -2.33 1.68 27.28
CA PHE A 4 -2.93 0.39 27.67
C PHE A 4 -1.88 -0.69 27.92
N LEU A 5 -0.81 -0.69 27.14
CA LEU A 5 0.29 -1.64 27.33
C LEU A 5 1.22 -1.21 28.46
N LEU A 6 1.52 0.08 28.57
CA LEU A 6 2.42 0.61 29.61
C LEU A 6 1.82 0.53 31.03
N ASP A 7 0.49 0.59 31.15
CA ASP A 7 -0.22 0.54 32.43
C ASP A 7 -0.87 -0.83 32.66
N PHE A 8 -0.50 -1.85 31.88
CA PHE A 8 -1.11 -3.16 31.97
C PHE A 8 -0.85 -3.84 33.33
N ASP A 9 0.37 -3.75 33.82
CA ASP A 9 0.78 -4.27 35.14
C ASP A 9 0.11 -3.56 36.30
N LYS A 10 -0.26 -2.29 36.14
CA LYS A 10 -1.01 -1.52 37.15
C LYS A 10 -2.47 -1.97 37.26
N LYS A 11 -3.04 -2.48 36.16
CA LYS A 11 -4.46 -2.87 36.08
C LYS A 11 -4.69 -4.32 36.48
N PHE A 12 -3.70 -5.19 36.29
CA PHE A 12 -3.82 -6.60 36.53
C PHE A 12 -2.76 -7.04 37.55
N PRO A 13 -3.15 -7.61 38.70
CA PRO A 13 -2.21 -8.15 39.67
C PRO A 13 -1.50 -9.37 39.08
N ASN A 14 -0.27 -9.62 39.54
CA ASN A 14 0.54 -10.81 39.19
C ASN A 14 0.99 -10.87 37.72
N VAL A 15 1.09 -9.75 37.01
CA VAL A 15 1.65 -9.70 35.67
C VAL A 15 3.16 -9.85 35.71
N LYS A 16 3.68 -10.77 34.88
CA LYS A 16 5.12 -10.92 34.63
C LYS A 16 5.46 -10.30 33.29
N THR A 17 6.20 -9.20 33.30
CA THR A 17 6.67 -8.55 32.06
C THR A 17 7.96 -9.21 31.56
N ILE A 18 7.97 -9.69 30.33
CA ILE A 18 9.12 -10.27 29.66
C ILE A 18 9.48 -9.40 28.46
N LEU A 19 10.68 -8.83 28.45
CA LEU A 19 11.18 -8.03 27.35
C LEU A 19 11.98 -8.91 26.38
N MET A 20 11.45 -9.11 25.17
CA MET A 20 12.15 -9.83 24.11
C MET A 20 13.03 -8.84 23.34
N ASN A 21 14.32 -8.76 23.70
CA ASN A 21 15.27 -7.83 23.10
C ASN A 21 15.98 -8.41 21.88
N ASP A 22 16.10 -9.72 21.79
CA ASP A 22 16.82 -10.41 20.72
C ASP A 22 16.05 -10.32 19.40
N ASN A 23 16.73 -9.91 18.33
CA ASN A 23 16.17 -9.77 17.00
C ASN A 23 16.99 -10.58 15.98
N TYR A 24 16.33 -11.56 15.39
CA TYR A 24 16.93 -12.47 14.38
C TYR A 24 16.54 -12.10 12.94
N ARG A 25 15.80 -11.02 12.74
CA ARG A 25 15.29 -10.58 11.42
C ARG A 25 16.20 -9.58 10.75
N SER A 26 16.64 -8.56 11.48
CA SER A 26 17.28 -7.36 10.92
C SER A 26 18.77 -7.32 11.24
N SER A 27 19.53 -6.68 10.36
CA SER A 27 20.95 -6.40 10.59
C SER A 27 21.16 -5.34 11.68
N PRO A 28 22.38 -5.25 12.27
CA PRO A 28 22.72 -4.24 13.29
C PRO A 28 22.45 -2.81 12.83
N GLU A 29 22.70 -2.47 11.57
CA GLU A 29 22.52 -1.14 11.00
C GLU A 29 21.04 -0.71 11.01
N ILE A 30 20.14 -1.64 10.66
CA ILE A 30 18.68 -1.39 10.70
C ILE A 30 18.23 -1.20 12.15
N LEU A 31 18.70 -2.05 13.08
CA LEU A 31 18.31 -1.95 14.49
C LEU A 31 18.89 -0.71 15.16
N ALA A 32 20.09 -0.27 14.78
CA ALA A 32 20.66 0.98 15.27
C ALA A 32 19.77 2.16 14.90
N ALA A 33 19.34 2.25 13.64
CA ALA A 33 18.42 3.29 13.18
C ALA A 33 17.06 3.23 13.91
N ALA A 34 16.49 2.03 14.06
CA ALA A 34 15.22 1.82 14.74
C ALA A 34 15.30 2.17 16.24
N ASN A 35 16.33 1.71 16.96
CA ASN A 35 16.57 2.02 18.35
C ASN A 35 16.78 3.54 18.56
N PHE A 36 17.52 4.19 17.67
CA PHE A 36 17.73 5.63 17.70
C PHE A 36 16.40 6.39 17.55
N LEU A 37 15.57 5.99 16.59
CA LEU A 37 14.28 6.63 16.35
C LEU A 37 13.34 6.46 17.54
N ILE A 38 13.19 5.22 18.05
CA ILE A 38 12.27 4.93 19.14
C ILE A 38 12.73 5.56 20.48
N ALA A 39 14.03 5.79 20.66
CA ALA A 39 14.57 6.47 21.84
C ALA A 39 14.05 7.90 22.02
N LYS A 40 13.58 8.56 20.92
CA LYS A 40 12.96 9.87 20.99
C LYS A 40 11.58 9.88 21.65
N ASN A 41 10.93 8.72 21.74
CA ASN A 41 9.63 8.60 22.38
C ASN A 41 9.80 8.53 23.90
N LYS A 42 9.14 9.42 24.64
CA LYS A 42 9.17 9.46 26.12
C LYS A 42 8.32 8.35 26.74
N ASN A 43 7.18 8.03 26.13
CA ASN A 43 6.25 7.01 26.63
C ASN A 43 6.51 5.68 25.90
N ARG A 44 7.43 4.88 26.43
CA ARG A 44 7.78 3.56 25.88
C ARG A 44 8.33 2.64 26.96
N PHE A 45 8.34 1.34 26.73
CA PHE A 45 9.19 0.44 27.51
C PHE A 45 10.66 0.74 27.22
N ASN A 46 11.49 0.74 28.23
CA ASN A 46 12.94 0.90 28.04
C ASN A 46 13.52 -0.40 27.48
N LYS A 47 13.44 -0.52 26.15
CA LYS A 47 13.82 -1.71 25.41
C LYS A 47 14.73 -1.30 24.24
N ASN A 48 15.84 -2.02 24.07
CA ASN A 48 16.71 -1.93 22.91
C ASN A 48 16.78 -3.28 22.21
N LEU A 49 16.61 -3.30 20.90
CA LEU A 49 16.72 -4.51 20.10
C LEU A 49 18.19 -4.83 19.84
N ILE A 50 18.55 -6.11 20.03
CA ILE A 50 19.90 -6.65 19.85
C ILE A 50 19.89 -7.52 18.59
N ALA A 51 20.76 -7.21 17.61
CA ALA A 51 20.84 -7.96 16.37
C ALA A 51 21.62 -9.28 16.57
N HIS A 52 21.09 -10.36 16.02
CA HIS A 52 21.78 -11.64 15.90
C HIS A 52 22.17 -11.98 14.45
N ARG A 53 21.83 -11.10 13.50
CA ARG A 53 22.28 -11.23 12.11
C ARG A 53 23.64 -10.56 11.91
N PRO A 54 24.41 -11.01 10.92
CA PRO A 54 25.65 -10.33 10.52
C PRO A 54 25.38 -8.91 10.03
N SER A 55 26.43 -8.09 10.05
CA SER A 55 26.41 -6.73 9.51
C SER A 55 25.98 -6.71 8.05
N GLY A 56 25.17 -5.73 7.67
CA GLY A 56 24.62 -5.53 6.34
C GLY A 56 24.92 -4.15 5.77
N PRO A 57 24.28 -3.76 4.68
CA PRO A 57 24.41 -2.43 4.11
C PRO A 57 23.96 -1.35 5.09
N LYS A 58 24.59 -0.18 5.01
CA LYS A 58 24.16 0.99 5.79
C LYS A 58 22.75 1.43 5.40
N VAL A 59 21.99 1.87 6.38
CA VAL A 59 20.70 2.52 6.13
C VAL A 59 20.97 3.87 5.46
N THR A 60 20.36 4.10 4.31
CA THR A 60 20.45 5.36 3.57
C THR A 60 19.14 6.12 3.65
N CYS A 61 19.20 7.44 3.75
CA CYS A 61 18.04 8.32 3.76
C CYS A 61 18.15 9.31 2.61
N PHE A 62 17.08 9.48 1.89
CA PHE A 62 16.99 10.41 0.77
C PHE A 62 15.79 11.32 0.97
N MET A 63 15.87 12.52 0.45
CA MET A 63 14.78 13.48 0.44
C MET A 63 14.64 14.03 -0.98
N GLU A 64 13.49 13.82 -1.57
CA GLU A 64 13.15 14.35 -2.88
C GLU A 64 12.19 15.54 -2.75
N LYS A 65 12.14 16.38 -3.77
CA LYS A 65 11.30 17.60 -3.75
C LYS A 65 9.82 17.29 -3.97
N THR A 66 9.53 16.25 -4.72
CA THR A 66 8.16 15.86 -5.09
C THR A 66 7.94 14.37 -4.93
N ALA A 67 6.68 13.98 -4.70
CA ALA A 67 6.31 12.56 -4.64
C ALA A 67 6.54 11.81 -5.98
N GLY A 68 6.55 12.53 -7.10
CA GLY A 68 6.90 11.99 -8.41
C GLY A 68 8.38 11.64 -8.52
N GLU A 69 9.27 12.52 -8.04
CA GLU A 69 10.73 12.29 -8.00
C GLU A 69 11.06 11.15 -7.03
N GLU A 70 10.38 11.09 -5.87
CA GLU A 70 10.52 9.98 -4.93
C GLU A 70 10.17 8.65 -5.59
N ALA A 71 9.05 8.57 -6.29
CA ALA A 71 8.64 7.37 -6.99
C ALA A 71 9.58 6.99 -8.15
N ASP A 72 10.12 7.96 -8.89
CA ASP A 72 11.13 7.72 -9.93
C ASP A 72 12.43 7.17 -9.34
N ARG A 73 12.86 7.70 -8.21
CA ARG A 73 14.04 7.21 -7.50
C ARG A 73 13.84 5.78 -7.02
N VAL A 74 12.70 5.50 -6.39
CA VAL A 74 12.37 4.15 -5.90
C VAL A 74 12.38 3.15 -7.07
N ALA A 75 11.76 3.49 -8.21
CA ALA A 75 11.76 2.61 -9.38
C ALA A 75 13.17 2.35 -9.92
N LYS A 76 14.03 3.37 -9.97
CA LYS A 76 15.43 3.23 -10.38
C LYS A 76 16.20 2.31 -9.44
N GLU A 77 16.07 2.48 -8.13
CA GLU A 77 16.74 1.65 -7.13
C GLU A 77 16.33 0.17 -7.25
N ILE A 78 15.04 -0.10 -7.45
CA ILE A 78 14.53 -1.45 -7.69
C ILE A 78 15.18 -2.08 -8.93
N ILE A 79 15.25 -1.31 -10.03
CA ILE A 79 15.89 -1.79 -11.27
C ILE A 79 17.37 -2.12 -11.05
N GLU A 80 18.08 -1.26 -10.33
CA GLU A 80 19.50 -1.47 -10.03
C GLU A 80 19.73 -2.69 -9.14
N LEU A 81 18.89 -2.87 -8.11
CA LEU A 81 18.93 -4.06 -7.26
C LEU A 81 18.67 -5.33 -8.08
N HIS A 82 17.67 -5.27 -8.95
CA HIS A 82 17.34 -6.40 -9.81
C HIS A 82 18.47 -6.75 -10.78
N LYS A 83 19.15 -5.75 -11.38
CA LYS A 83 20.35 -5.96 -12.21
C LYS A 83 21.50 -6.59 -11.44
N LYS A 84 21.60 -6.35 -10.13
CA LYS A 84 22.57 -6.99 -9.22
C LYS A 84 22.17 -8.40 -8.78
N GLY A 85 21.07 -8.94 -9.31
CA GLY A 85 20.59 -10.31 -9.04
C GLY A 85 19.56 -10.42 -7.92
N VAL A 86 19.06 -9.32 -7.35
CA VAL A 86 17.99 -9.37 -6.34
C VAL A 86 16.64 -9.63 -7.03
N PRO A 87 15.93 -10.71 -6.71
CA PRO A 87 14.62 -10.97 -7.26
C PRO A 87 13.60 -9.93 -6.80
N TYR A 88 12.65 -9.54 -7.65
CA TYR A 88 11.60 -8.59 -7.29
C TYR A 88 10.79 -9.01 -6.04
N LYS A 89 10.56 -10.30 -5.84
CA LYS A 89 9.85 -10.86 -4.68
C LYS A 89 10.55 -10.59 -3.33
N ASP A 90 11.84 -10.29 -3.35
CA ASP A 90 12.65 -10.03 -2.16
C ASP A 90 12.78 -8.53 -1.87
N ILE A 91 12.13 -7.68 -2.69
CA ILE A 91 12.09 -6.23 -2.51
C ILE A 91 10.71 -5.83 -1.98
N THR A 92 10.69 -5.08 -0.89
CA THR A 92 9.44 -4.60 -0.28
C THR A 92 9.46 -3.10 -0.09
N LEU A 93 8.40 -2.42 -0.52
CA LEU A 93 8.16 -1.00 -0.27
C LEU A 93 7.19 -0.86 0.91
N LEU A 94 7.60 -0.13 1.93
CA LEU A 94 6.76 0.18 3.09
C LEU A 94 6.37 1.65 3.07
N TYR A 95 5.10 1.94 3.23
CA TYR A 95 4.57 3.31 3.26
C TYR A 95 3.56 3.48 4.40
N ARG A 96 3.41 4.72 4.87
CA ARG A 96 2.54 5.03 6.01
C ARG A 96 1.07 5.15 5.63
N ALA A 97 0.75 5.58 4.42
CA ALA A 97 -0.62 5.86 3.99
C ALA A 97 -0.83 5.51 2.52
N HIS A 98 -2.02 5.00 2.20
CA HIS A 98 -2.35 4.49 0.87
C HIS A 98 -2.31 5.54 -0.25
N TYR A 99 -2.47 6.85 0.05
CA TYR A 99 -2.43 7.86 -1.00
C TYR A 99 -1.05 7.95 -1.70
N VAL A 100 0.01 7.50 -1.04
CA VAL A 100 1.37 7.47 -1.60
C VAL A 100 1.49 6.44 -2.72
N THR A 101 0.65 5.39 -2.73
CA THR A 101 0.77 4.29 -3.71
C THR A 101 0.58 4.73 -5.15
N ARG A 102 -0.23 5.75 -5.42
CA ARG A 102 -0.54 6.19 -6.78
C ARG A 102 0.70 6.48 -7.62
N ASN A 103 1.59 7.32 -7.10
CA ASN A 103 2.82 7.69 -7.81
C ASN A 103 3.77 6.50 -7.95
N LEU A 104 3.86 5.64 -6.92
CA LEU A 104 4.65 4.42 -6.96
C LEU A 104 4.11 3.45 -8.02
N GLU A 105 2.81 3.15 -8.00
CA GLU A 105 2.16 2.26 -8.97
C GLU A 105 2.36 2.74 -10.41
N GLU A 106 2.18 4.04 -10.67
CA GLU A 106 2.40 4.64 -11.98
C GLU A 106 3.84 4.39 -12.49
N LYS A 107 4.84 4.61 -11.62
CA LYS A 107 6.25 4.42 -12.00
C LYS A 107 6.64 2.96 -12.12
N LEU A 108 6.10 2.07 -11.29
CA LEU A 108 6.31 0.64 -11.39
C LEU A 108 5.72 0.09 -12.71
N LEU A 109 4.50 0.49 -13.07
CA LEU A 109 3.85 0.11 -14.33
C LEU A 109 4.63 0.63 -15.53
N LYS A 110 5.02 1.91 -15.53
CA LYS A 110 5.79 2.53 -16.62
C LYS A 110 7.12 1.79 -16.88
N ASN A 111 7.77 1.33 -15.82
CA ASN A 111 9.02 0.59 -15.90
C ASN A 111 8.84 -0.94 -16.02
N LYS A 112 7.60 -1.44 -16.15
CA LYS A 112 7.25 -2.87 -16.25
C LYS A 112 7.77 -3.69 -15.06
N ILE A 113 7.80 -3.10 -13.85
CA ILE A 113 8.20 -3.76 -12.62
C ILE A 113 6.96 -4.48 -12.05
N PRO A 114 6.99 -5.81 -11.88
CA PRO A 114 5.88 -6.53 -11.29
C PRO A 114 5.75 -6.19 -9.79
N TYR A 115 4.52 -5.97 -9.31
CA TYR A 115 4.27 -5.67 -7.91
C TYR A 115 2.95 -6.24 -7.41
N THR A 116 2.85 -6.42 -6.10
CA THR A 116 1.63 -6.80 -5.39
C THR A 116 1.41 -5.85 -4.21
N ILE A 117 0.18 -5.36 -4.03
CA ILE A 117 -0.18 -4.54 -2.88
C ILE A 117 -0.82 -5.44 -1.82
N TYR A 118 -0.22 -5.48 -0.63
CA TYR A 118 -0.78 -6.13 0.54
C TYR A 118 -1.62 -5.14 1.35
N SER A 119 -2.77 -5.57 1.84
CA SER A 119 -3.67 -4.76 2.68
C SER A 119 -4.23 -3.52 1.98
N GLY A 120 -4.70 -3.66 0.75
CA GLY A 120 -5.31 -2.57 0.02
C GLY A 120 -5.87 -3.00 -1.33
N THR A 121 -6.64 -2.13 -1.94
CA THR A 121 -7.06 -2.27 -3.33
C THR A 121 -6.14 -1.39 -4.17
N GLN A 122 -5.57 -1.96 -5.23
CA GLN A 122 -4.81 -1.20 -6.22
C GLN A 122 -5.61 0.02 -6.66
N PHE A 123 -4.95 1.14 -6.94
CA PHE A 123 -5.62 2.39 -7.31
C PHE A 123 -6.66 2.16 -8.41
N PHE A 124 -6.29 1.50 -9.49
CA PHE A 124 -7.20 1.19 -10.61
C PHE A 124 -8.22 0.09 -10.28
N GLY A 125 -8.05 -0.61 -9.18
CA GLY A 125 -8.99 -1.61 -8.66
C GLY A 125 -10.12 -1.01 -7.83
N ARG A 126 -10.00 0.25 -7.39
CA ARG A 126 -11.00 0.92 -6.55
C ARG A 126 -12.30 1.12 -7.31
N MET A 127 -13.41 1.00 -6.58
CA MET A 127 -14.74 1.06 -7.17
C MET A 127 -15.00 2.41 -7.87
N GLU A 128 -14.61 3.51 -7.24
CA GLU A 128 -14.79 4.87 -7.76
C GLU A 128 -13.99 5.09 -9.05
N ILE A 129 -12.77 4.55 -9.12
CA ILE A 129 -11.92 4.64 -10.30
C ILE A 129 -12.49 3.81 -11.45
N LYS A 130 -12.94 2.59 -11.15
CA LYS A 130 -13.63 1.74 -12.15
C LYS A 130 -14.90 2.39 -12.68
N ASP A 131 -15.66 3.05 -11.81
CA ASP A 131 -16.87 3.76 -12.22
C ASP A 131 -16.54 4.94 -13.13
N ALA A 132 -15.53 5.76 -12.78
CA ALA A 132 -15.05 6.85 -13.63
C ALA A 132 -14.53 6.35 -15.00
N LEU A 133 -13.78 5.27 -15.03
CA LEU A 133 -13.31 4.65 -16.26
C LEU A 133 -14.48 4.14 -17.12
N CYS A 134 -15.54 3.62 -16.52
CA CYS A 134 -16.72 3.19 -17.25
C CYS A 134 -17.45 4.37 -17.91
N TYR A 135 -17.49 5.56 -17.28
CA TYR A 135 -17.99 6.77 -17.95
C TYR A 135 -17.17 7.12 -19.21
N LEU A 136 -15.85 7.08 -19.09
CA LEU A 136 -14.97 7.34 -20.24
C LEU A 136 -15.15 6.30 -21.36
N ARG A 137 -15.29 5.02 -20.99
CA ARG A 137 -15.55 3.95 -21.98
C ARG A 137 -16.88 4.15 -22.70
N MET A 138 -17.92 4.57 -21.98
CA MET A 138 -19.21 4.90 -22.63
C MET A 138 -19.10 5.97 -23.68
N ILE A 139 -18.26 7.00 -23.45
CA ILE A 139 -18.05 8.10 -24.40
C ILE A 139 -17.28 7.60 -25.64
N VAL A 140 -16.28 6.72 -25.42
CA VAL A 140 -15.35 6.32 -26.50
C VAL A 140 -15.86 5.09 -27.29
N SER A 141 -16.42 4.09 -26.60
CA SER A 141 -16.71 2.79 -27.20
C SER A 141 -18.14 2.29 -27.04
N GLN A 142 -19.02 3.05 -26.36
CA GLN A 142 -20.43 2.67 -26.11
C GLN A 142 -20.57 1.26 -25.51
N ASP A 143 -19.68 0.90 -24.58
CA ASP A 143 -19.55 -0.44 -23.97
C ASP A 143 -20.73 -0.74 -23.04
N ASP A 144 -21.52 -1.76 -23.37
CA ASP A 144 -22.69 -2.22 -22.60
C ASP A 144 -22.34 -2.60 -21.15
N MET A 145 -21.19 -3.20 -20.91
CA MET A 145 -20.75 -3.55 -19.56
C MET A 145 -20.45 -2.30 -18.74
N ALA A 146 -19.86 -1.29 -19.38
CA ALA A 146 -19.64 0.01 -18.77
C ALA A 146 -20.98 0.70 -18.47
N PHE A 147 -21.94 0.67 -19.40
CA PHE A 147 -23.28 1.21 -19.22
C PHE A 147 -23.97 0.58 -18.01
N ARG A 148 -24.07 -0.73 -17.94
CA ARG A 148 -24.69 -1.46 -16.83
C ARG A 148 -24.06 -1.12 -15.47
N ARG A 149 -22.75 -0.85 -15.45
CA ARG A 149 -22.05 -0.49 -14.24
C ARG A 149 -22.41 0.91 -13.75
N ILE A 150 -22.56 1.90 -14.64
CA ILE A 150 -22.70 3.32 -14.28
C ILE A 150 -24.13 3.83 -14.31
N ILE A 151 -25.08 3.08 -14.88
CA ILE A 151 -26.46 3.56 -15.09
C ILE A 151 -27.13 4.10 -13.82
N ASN A 152 -26.82 3.54 -12.66
CA ASN A 152 -27.29 3.97 -11.36
C ASN A 152 -26.22 4.68 -10.53
N LYS A 153 -25.17 5.20 -11.14
CA LYS A 153 -24.11 5.96 -10.47
C LYS A 153 -23.92 7.31 -11.16
N PRO A 154 -24.43 8.42 -10.62
CA PRO A 154 -25.24 8.55 -9.41
C PRO A 154 -26.59 7.83 -9.53
N LYS A 155 -27.28 7.66 -8.39
CA LYS A 155 -28.56 6.94 -8.32
C LYS A 155 -29.62 7.60 -9.23
N ARG A 156 -30.12 6.82 -10.23
CA ARG A 156 -31.14 7.27 -11.19
C ARG A 156 -32.46 6.49 -11.08
N ASN A 157 -32.57 5.60 -10.08
CA ASN A 157 -33.75 4.75 -9.85
C ASN A 157 -34.13 3.87 -11.05
N ILE A 158 -33.14 3.41 -11.79
CA ILE A 158 -33.33 2.46 -12.89
C ILE A 158 -33.24 1.07 -12.29
N GLY A 159 -34.41 0.52 -11.91
CA GLY A 159 -34.50 -0.85 -11.38
C GLY A 159 -34.48 -1.91 -12.49
N GLN A 160 -34.54 -3.17 -12.05
CA GLN A 160 -34.45 -4.33 -12.93
C GLN A 160 -35.44 -4.30 -14.10
N ARG A 161 -36.71 -3.98 -13.87
CA ARG A 161 -37.71 -3.89 -14.95
C ARG A 161 -37.35 -2.89 -16.05
N ARG A 162 -36.80 -1.73 -15.66
CA ARG A 162 -36.36 -0.74 -16.65
C ARG A 162 -35.12 -1.20 -17.41
N MET A 163 -34.23 -1.92 -16.74
CA MET A 163 -33.07 -2.51 -17.40
C MET A 163 -33.46 -3.61 -18.38
N GLU A 164 -34.42 -4.46 -18.03
CA GLU A 164 -34.96 -5.48 -18.94
C GLU A 164 -35.60 -4.84 -20.16
N PHE A 165 -36.42 -3.81 -19.97
CA PHE A 165 -37.02 -3.05 -21.08
C PHE A 165 -35.95 -2.46 -22.02
N LEU A 166 -34.92 -1.81 -21.46
CA LEU A 166 -33.81 -1.25 -22.27
C LEU A 166 -33.03 -2.33 -23.02
N THR A 167 -32.79 -3.48 -22.37
CA THR A 167 -32.09 -4.59 -23.00
C THR A 167 -32.90 -5.19 -24.15
N ASN A 168 -34.19 -5.39 -23.98
CA ASN A 168 -35.08 -5.89 -25.04
C ASN A 168 -35.16 -4.91 -26.20
N TYR A 169 -35.38 -3.63 -25.90
CA TYR A 169 -35.43 -2.56 -26.91
C TYR A 169 -34.13 -2.50 -27.74
N ALA A 170 -32.96 -2.56 -27.09
CA ALA A 170 -31.67 -2.58 -27.77
C ALA A 170 -31.47 -3.84 -28.64
N SER A 171 -31.99 -4.98 -28.19
CA SER A 171 -31.91 -6.24 -28.97
C SER A 171 -32.79 -6.21 -30.23
N GLU A 172 -33.88 -5.44 -30.22
CA GLU A 172 -34.83 -5.32 -31.33
C GLU A 172 -34.44 -4.23 -32.34
N ASN A 173 -33.74 -3.19 -31.88
CA ASN A 173 -33.49 -2.00 -32.70
C ASN A 173 -32.00 -1.73 -33.01
N GLY A 174 -31.09 -2.54 -32.53
CA GLY A 174 -29.64 -2.45 -32.77
C GLY A 174 -28.92 -1.60 -31.74
#